data_7603d1c59e3e07d3353d62cea9cf9971
#
_entry.id   7603d1c59e3e07d3353d62cea9cf9971
#
_cell.length_a   1.000
_cell.length_b   1.000
_cell.length_c   1.000
_cell.angle_alpha   90.00
_cell.angle_beta   90.00
_cell.angle_gamma   90.00
#
_symmetry.space_group_name_H-M   'P 1'
#
loop_
_entity.id
_entity.type
_entity.pdbx_description
1 polymer ?
#
loop_
_entity_poly.entity_id
_entity_poly.type
_entity_poly.pdbx_seq_one_letter_code
_entity_poly.pdbx_strand_id
1 'polypeptide(L)'
;MSTRILGIDVGSFQICAVIAEQNDDGIKIIGIGTEKAQGIKKGAINNIELAAKSIKNALIEAQKVAGTHYERVVVSISGKYTKSVNSSGVVNIPNHEIGIKEIERAMQMADHNAETSPEYEKLHVLPYNFKVDGQEFIEDPIGMNGTRLEVQTHIISIQKSQLSNLRKAVNLAGVQVDNVVLSGYASAIATLTKDEKELGVALIDMGGETCNMVVHAGNSLRYNSYLHVGSANITIALSMALHTPLPKAEE
;
A
#
# COMPACT_ATOMS: atom_id res chain seq x y z
N MET A 1 22.19 -9.55 10.18
CA MET A 1 21.54 -10.63 9.37
C MET A 1 20.79 -9.98 8.26
N SER A 2 20.99 -10.42 7.00
CA SER A 2 20.21 -9.86 5.89
C SER A 2 18.78 -10.41 5.92
N THR A 3 17.79 -9.51 5.80
CA THR A 3 16.38 -9.89 5.65
C THR A 3 16.02 -9.82 4.18
N ARG A 4 15.43 -10.89 3.65
CA ARG A 4 14.99 -10.94 2.26
C ARG A 4 13.48 -10.86 2.18
N ILE A 5 12.98 -10.05 1.26
CA ILE A 5 11.56 -9.76 1.08
C ILE A 5 11.21 -9.95 -0.39
N LEU A 6 10.12 -10.66 -0.65
CA LEU A 6 9.48 -10.73 -1.95
C LEU A 6 8.26 -9.80 -1.95
N GLY A 7 8.23 -8.86 -2.88
CA GLY A 7 7.09 -7.99 -3.16
C GLY A 7 6.48 -8.30 -4.52
N ILE A 8 5.15 -8.22 -4.63
CA ILE A 8 4.45 -8.31 -5.91
C ILE A 8 3.55 -7.10 -6.06
N ASP A 9 3.74 -6.37 -7.14
CA ASP A 9 2.77 -5.37 -7.62
C ASP A 9 1.81 -6.00 -8.62
N VAL A 10 0.51 -5.98 -8.28
CA VAL A 10 -0.56 -6.58 -9.08
C VAL A 10 -1.29 -5.47 -9.85
N GLY A 11 -0.64 -5.01 -10.94
CA GLY A 11 -1.16 -3.96 -11.81
C GLY A 11 -2.14 -4.46 -12.87
N SER A 12 -2.90 -3.55 -13.48
CA SER A 12 -3.84 -3.87 -14.57
C SER A 12 -3.15 -4.00 -15.94
N PHE A 13 -1.96 -3.43 -16.10
CA PHE A 13 -1.16 -3.52 -17.33
C PHE A 13 -0.07 -4.58 -17.21
N GLN A 14 0.64 -4.57 -16.10
CA GLN A 14 1.79 -5.43 -15.83
C GLN A 14 1.75 -5.90 -14.38
N ILE A 15 2.21 -7.12 -14.14
CA ILE A 15 2.54 -7.64 -12.82
C ILE A 15 4.05 -7.58 -12.68
N CYS A 16 4.54 -7.09 -11.55
CA CYS A 16 5.95 -7.03 -11.24
C CYS A 16 6.23 -7.74 -9.92
N ALA A 17 7.12 -8.71 -9.93
CA ALA A 17 7.65 -9.37 -8.74
C ALA A 17 9.07 -8.87 -8.49
N VAL A 18 9.34 -8.42 -7.26
CA VAL A 18 10.65 -7.87 -6.86
C VAL A 18 11.14 -8.61 -5.64
N ILE A 19 12.37 -9.08 -5.68
CA ILE A 19 13.06 -9.68 -4.53
C ILE A 19 14.15 -8.71 -4.09
N ALA A 20 14.08 -8.31 -2.84
CA ALA A 20 15.03 -7.40 -2.22
C ALA A 20 15.70 -8.04 -1.01
N GLU A 21 16.95 -7.69 -0.78
CA GLU A 21 17.73 -8.00 0.40
C GLU A 21 18.03 -6.71 1.16
N GLN A 22 17.62 -6.65 2.42
CA GLN A 22 17.90 -5.55 3.32
C GLN A 22 19.07 -5.91 4.22
N ASN A 23 20.07 -5.07 4.26
CA ASN A 23 21.22 -5.14 5.16
C ASN A 23 21.47 -3.77 5.80
N ASP A 24 22.55 -3.66 6.56
CA ASP A 24 22.94 -2.41 7.26
C ASP A 24 23.28 -1.27 6.27
N ASP A 25 23.67 -1.59 5.03
CA ASP A 25 24.00 -0.62 3.97
C ASP A 25 22.75 -0.15 3.19
N GLY A 26 21.58 -0.77 3.40
CA GLY A 26 20.34 -0.41 2.75
C GLY A 26 19.60 -1.58 2.07
N ILE A 27 18.78 -1.26 1.07
CA ILE A 27 17.97 -2.23 0.32
C ILE A 27 18.62 -2.46 -1.05
N LYS A 28 18.91 -3.74 -1.37
CA LYS A 28 19.43 -4.17 -2.65
C LYS A 28 18.41 -5.05 -3.36
N ILE A 29 18.04 -4.71 -4.59
CA ILE A 29 17.21 -5.55 -5.44
C ILE A 29 18.10 -6.66 -6.03
N ILE A 30 17.71 -7.92 -5.80
CA ILE A 30 18.44 -9.11 -6.23
C ILE A 30 17.69 -9.95 -7.27
N GLY A 31 16.41 -9.67 -7.52
CA GLY A 31 15.61 -10.30 -8.54
C GLY A 31 14.43 -9.46 -8.94
N ILE A 32 14.15 -9.41 -10.23
CA ILE A 32 12.95 -8.76 -10.80
C ILE A 32 12.38 -9.72 -11.85
N GLY A 33 11.07 -9.83 -11.86
CA GLY A 33 10.34 -10.52 -12.92
C GLY A 33 9.07 -9.77 -13.25
N THR A 34 8.74 -9.72 -14.53
CA THR A 34 7.59 -8.97 -15.03
C THR A 34 6.75 -9.83 -15.97
N GLU A 35 5.45 -9.65 -15.97
CA GLU A 35 4.52 -10.34 -16.86
C GLU A 35 3.38 -9.42 -17.24
N LYS A 36 2.91 -9.52 -18.48
CA LYS A 36 1.70 -8.81 -18.91
C LYS A 36 0.50 -9.26 -18.09
N ALA A 37 -0.23 -8.31 -17.51
CA ALA A 37 -1.37 -8.62 -16.67
C ALA A 37 -2.52 -9.24 -17.48
N GLN A 38 -3.02 -10.38 -17.02
CA GLN A 38 -4.24 -11.02 -17.51
C GLN A 38 -5.16 -11.29 -16.33
N GLY A 39 -6.48 -11.21 -16.54
CA GLY A 39 -7.47 -11.44 -15.49
C GLY A 39 -7.54 -10.32 -14.44
N ILE A 40 -6.95 -9.14 -14.76
CA ILE A 40 -6.99 -7.94 -13.92
C ILE A 40 -7.48 -6.79 -14.79
N LYS A 41 -8.46 -6.05 -14.31
CA LYS A 41 -9.02 -4.90 -15.03
C LYS A 41 -9.39 -3.80 -14.05
N LYS A 42 -8.97 -2.57 -14.35
CA LYS A 42 -9.27 -1.38 -13.53
C LYS A 42 -8.94 -1.60 -12.04
N GLY A 43 -7.78 -2.18 -11.76
CA GLY A 43 -7.31 -2.43 -10.39
C GLY A 43 -8.02 -3.55 -9.63
N ALA A 44 -8.82 -4.40 -10.32
CA ALA A 44 -9.53 -5.51 -9.70
C ALA A 44 -9.31 -6.81 -10.46
N ILE A 45 -9.26 -7.93 -9.73
CA ILE A 45 -9.21 -9.26 -10.33
C ILE A 45 -10.60 -9.60 -10.89
N ASN A 46 -10.68 -9.83 -12.20
CA ASN A 46 -11.89 -10.26 -12.91
C ASN A 46 -11.84 -11.73 -13.35
N ASN A 47 -10.64 -12.33 -13.37
CA ASN A 47 -10.44 -13.76 -13.58
C ASN A 47 -9.28 -14.25 -12.72
N ILE A 48 -9.58 -15.06 -11.71
CA ILE A 48 -8.61 -15.51 -10.71
C ILE A 48 -7.54 -16.41 -11.33
N GLU A 49 -7.90 -17.30 -12.24
CA GLU A 49 -6.95 -18.26 -12.84
C GLU A 49 -5.96 -17.55 -13.78
N LEU A 50 -6.45 -16.62 -14.61
CA LEU A 50 -5.56 -15.83 -15.48
C LEU A 50 -4.65 -14.92 -14.67
N ALA A 51 -5.16 -14.29 -13.61
CA ALA A 51 -4.35 -13.48 -12.71
C ALA A 51 -3.27 -14.33 -12.00
N ALA A 52 -3.64 -15.49 -11.49
CA ALA A 52 -2.70 -16.42 -10.86
C ALA A 52 -1.59 -16.87 -11.82
N LYS A 53 -1.94 -17.14 -13.08
CA LYS A 53 -0.95 -17.52 -14.12
C LYS A 53 0.04 -16.38 -14.37
N SER A 54 -0.44 -15.15 -14.54
CA SER A 54 0.44 -14.00 -14.76
C SER A 54 1.32 -13.70 -13.53
N ILE A 55 0.77 -13.81 -12.32
CA ILE A 55 1.54 -13.68 -11.07
C ILE A 55 2.62 -14.75 -11.00
N LYS A 56 2.28 -16.00 -11.30
CA LYS A 56 3.23 -17.12 -11.29
C LYS A 56 4.40 -16.91 -12.26
N ASN A 57 4.13 -16.42 -13.47
CA ASN A 57 5.17 -16.17 -14.47
C ASN A 57 6.15 -15.10 -13.99
N ALA A 58 5.64 -13.96 -13.47
CA ALA A 58 6.48 -12.91 -12.91
C ALA A 58 7.33 -13.42 -11.72
N LEU A 59 6.73 -14.26 -10.84
CA LEU A 59 7.44 -14.89 -9.72
C LEU A 59 8.58 -15.78 -10.17
N ILE A 60 8.33 -16.67 -11.15
CA ILE A 60 9.34 -17.59 -11.67
C ILE A 60 10.54 -16.81 -12.23
N GLU A 61 10.29 -15.74 -12.96
CA GLU A 61 11.34 -14.89 -13.50
C GLU A 61 12.17 -14.23 -12.40
N ALA A 62 11.51 -13.58 -11.41
CA ALA A 62 12.18 -12.94 -10.28
C ALA A 62 13.04 -13.93 -9.48
N GLN A 63 12.50 -15.11 -9.17
CA GLN A 63 13.18 -16.15 -8.42
C GLN A 63 14.37 -16.74 -9.19
N LYS A 64 14.23 -16.90 -10.51
CA LYS A 64 15.32 -17.35 -11.38
C LYS A 64 16.50 -16.37 -11.35
N VAL A 65 16.22 -15.05 -11.41
CA VAL A 65 17.25 -14.01 -11.34
C VAL A 65 17.89 -13.98 -9.95
N ALA A 66 17.11 -14.07 -8.89
CA ALA A 66 17.62 -14.07 -7.52
C ALA A 66 18.33 -15.37 -7.09
N GLY A 67 18.15 -16.47 -7.84
CA GLY A 67 18.70 -17.78 -7.50
C GLY A 67 18.13 -18.41 -6.22
N THR A 68 16.92 -18.01 -5.80
CA THR A 68 16.31 -18.47 -4.57
C THR A 68 14.78 -18.52 -4.67
N HIS A 69 14.15 -19.35 -3.83
CA HIS A 69 12.72 -19.54 -3.79
C HIS A 69 12.12 -18.89 -2.53
N TYR A 70 10.92 -18.35 -2.64
CA TYR A 70 10.20 -17.70 -1.54
C TYR A 70 8.80 -18.27 -1.43
N GLU A 71 8.34 -18.45 -0.20
CA GLU A 71 7.01 -18.97 0.10
C GLU A 71 6.02 -17.87 0.50
N ARG A 72 6.53 -16.73 0.97
CA ARG A 72 5.73 -15.61 1.50
C ARG A 72 6.01 -14.32 0.73
N VAL A 73 4.96 -13.51 0.59
CA VAL A 73 5.01 -12.31 -0.22
C VAL A 73 4.22 -11.14 0.38
N VAL A 74 4.74 -9.94 0.22
CA VAL A 74 4.00 -8.70 0.38
C VAL A 74 3.40 -8.30 -0.96
N VAL A 75 2.09 -8.04 -1.01
CA VAL A 75 1.38 -7.74 -2.27
C VAL A 75 0.80 -6.34 -2.23
N SER A 76 0.97 -5.58 -3.30
CA SER A 76 0.28 -4.31 -3.46
C SER A 76 -1.15 -4.49 -3.96
N ILE A 77 -2.02 -3.57 -3.60
CA ILE A 77 -3.40 -3.49 -4.08
C ILE A 77 -3.78 -2.05 -4.43
N SER A 78 -4.46 -1.88 -5.56
CA SER A 78 -4.98 -0.57 -5.98
C SER A 78 -6.09 -0.07 -5.06
N GLY A 79 -6.20 1.26 -4.92
CA GLY A 79 -7.17 1.93 -4.07
C GLY A 79 -8.64 1.85 -4.49
N LYS A 80 -8.98 1.15 -5.58
CA LYS A 80 -10.34 1.11 -6.18
C LYS A 80 -11.46 0.75 -5.20
N TYR A 81 -11.20 -0.21 -4.33
CA TYR A 81 -12.19 -0.72 -3.38
C TYR A 81 -11.81 -0.38 -1.94
N THR A 82 -11.01 0.66 -1.77
CA THR A 82 -10.65 1.18 -0.45
C THR A 82 -11.57 2.31 -0.04
N LYS A 83 -11.73 2.45 1.25
CA LYS A 83 -12.30 3.62 1.93
C LYS A 83 -11.33 4.04 3.00
N SER A 84 -11.24 5.33 3.23
CA SER A 84 -10.44 5.85 4.33
C SER A 84 -11.25 6.78 5.21
N VAL A 85 -10.90 6.79 6.49
CA VAL A 85 -11.50 7.64 7.51
C VAL A 85 -10.40 8.08 8.46
N ASN A 86 -10.49 9.32 8.93
CA ASN A 86 -9.66 9.79 10.03
C ASN A 86 -10.40 9.54 11.34
N SER A 87 -9.70 8.99 12.32
CA SER A 87 -10.23 8.67 13.63
C SER A 87 -9.25 9.10 14.71
N SER A 88 -9.75 9.24 15.94
CA SER A 88 -8.91 9.54 17.09
C SER A 88 -9.19 8.59 18.25
N GLY A 89 -8.13 8.28 18.99
CA GLY A 89 -8.22 7.49 20.22
C GLY A 89 -7.56 8.24 21.38
N VAL A 90 -8.19 8.17 22.53
CA VAL A 90 -7.75 8.86 23.74
C VAL A 90 -7.63 7.86 24.88
N VAL A 91 -6.50 7.91 25.59
CA VAL A 91 -6.27 7.08 26.77
C VAL A 91 -5.67 7.90 27.91
N ASN A 92 -6.04 7.52 29.14
CA ASN A 92 -5.39 8.03 30.34
C ASN A 92 -4.08 7.25 30.59
N ILE A 93 -3.08 7.93 31.16
CA ILE A 93 -1.74 7.41 31.45
C ILE A 93 -1.57 7.27 32.96
N PRO A 94 -1.78 6.06 33.54
CA PRO A 94 -1.79 5.88 34.98
C PRO A 94 -0.44 6.17 35.65
N ASN A 95 0.64 5.86 34.95
CA ASN A 95 2.02 5.97 35.48
C ASN A 95 2.69 7.30 35.11
N HIS A 96 1.95 8.24 34.51
CA HIS A 96 2.44 9.54 34.06
C HIS A 96 3.60 9.52 33.06
N GLU A 97 4.01 8.36 32.57
CA GLU A 97 5.01 8.19 31.52
C GLU A 97 4.42 7.39 30.37
N ILE A 98 4.59 7.90 29.15
CA ILE A 98 4.05 7.29 27.93
C ILE A 98 5.03 6.23 27.44
N GLY A 99 4.57 4.98 27.39
CA GLY A 99 5.26 3.87 26.79
C GLY A 99 4.56 3.36 25.53
N ILE A 100 5.14 2.33 24.94
CA ILE A 100 4.59 1.66 23.74
C ILE A 100 3.16 1.16 24.00
N LYS A 101 2.86 0.65 25.19
CA LYS A 101 1.54 0.12 25.55
C LYS A 101 0.45 1.19 25.55
N GLU A 102 0.77 2.41 25.97
CA GLU A 102 -0.15 3.54 25.96
C GLU A 102 -0.46 3.96 24.52
N ILE A 103 0.55 3.97 23.65
CA ILE A 103 0.38 4.24 22.22
C ILE A 103 -0.47 3.16 21.57
N GLU A 104 -0.17 1.88 21.80
CA GLU A 104 -0.96 0.75 21.28
C GLU A 104 -2.43 0.85 21.72
N ARG A 105 -2.70 1.17 22.98
CA ARG A 105 -4.07 1.37 23.51
C ARG A 105 -4.76 2.54 22.83
N ALA A 106 -4.07 3.68 22.65
CA ALA A 106 -4.64 4.84 21.96
C ALA A 106 -4.94 4.51 20.49
N MET A 107 -4.06 3.79 19.83
CA MET A 107 -4.27 3.29 18.46
C MET A 107 -5.46 2.33 18.37
N GLN A 108 -5.61 1.40 19.31
CA GLN A 108 -6.76 0.49 19.39
C GLN A 108 -8.08 1.25 19.63
N MET A 109 -8.06 2.30 20.44
CA MET A 109 -9.22 3.15 20.64
C MET A 109 -9.59 3.91 19.37
N ALA A 110 -8.61 4.50 18.66
CA ALA A 110 -8.83 5.15 17.38
C ALA A 110 -9.41 4.16 16.34
N ASP A 111 -8.89 2.96 16.32
CA ASP A 111 -9.36 1.87 15.45
C ASP A 111 -10.80 1.44 15.80
N HIS A 112 -11.13 1.35 17.08
CA HIS A 112 -12.49 1.01 17.55
C HIS A 112 -13.50 2.13 17.25
N ASN A 113 -13.08 3.39 17.39
CA ASN A 113 -13.93 4.56 17.14
C ASN A 113 -14.19 4.78 15.65
N ALA A 114 -13.35 4.19 14.77
CA ALA A 114 -13.57 4.25 13.33
C ALA A 114 -14.75 3.37 12.93
N GLU A 115 -15.82 3.97 12.45
CA GLU A 115 -16.96 3.26 11.88
C GLU A 115 -16.53 2.57 10.57
N THR A 116 -16.25 1.29 10.65
CA THR A 116 -15.93 0.47 9.48
C THR A 116 -17.09 -0.48 9.19
N SER A 117 -17.64 -0.40 7.96
CA SER A 117 -18.69 -1.32 7.53
C SER A 117 -18.21 -2.79 7.62
N PRO A 118 -19.08 -3.75 8.00
CA PRO A 118 -18.73 -5.18 8.11
C PRO A 118 -18.18 -5.80 6.83
N GLU A 119 -18.47 -5.22 5.67
CA GLU A 119 -17.98 -5.67 4.37
C GLU A 119 -16.53 -5.29 4.09
N TYR A 120 -15.94 -4.43 4.93
CA TYR A 120 -14.56 -3.95 4.80
C TYR A 120 -13.66 -4.59 5.85
N GLU A 121 -12.39 -4.78 5.48
CA GLU A 121 -11.29 -5.19 6.35
C GLU A 121 -10.29 -4.04 6.39
N LYS A 122 -9.77 -3.72 7.58
CA LYS A 122 -8.77 -2.66 7.74
C LYS A 122 -7.43 -3.12 7.15
N LEU A 123 -6.91 -2.31 6.25
CA LEU A 123 -5.64 -2.56 5.55
C LEU A 123 -4.48 -1.84 6.24
N HIS A 124 -4.70 -0.57 6.61
CA HIS A 124 -3.72 0.25 7.31
C HIS A 124 -4.38 1.08 8.41
N VAL A 125 -3.71 1.20 9.55
CA VAL A 125 -4.03 2.14 10.64
C VAL A 125 -2.76 2.95 10.88
N LEU A 126 -2.71 4.17 10.37
CA LEU A 126 -1.52 5.00 10.32
C LEU A 126 -1.67 6.21 11.24
N PRO A 127 -0.88 6.29 12.34
CA PRO A 127 -0.90 7.48 13.17
C PRO A 127 -0.28 8.67 12.44
N TYR A 128 -0.81 9.84 12.65
CA TYR A 128 -0.29 11.05 12.04
C TYR A 128 -0.13 12.26 12.96
N ASN A 129 -0.68 12.20 14.15
CA ASN A 129 -0.51 13.24 15.14
C ASN A 129 -0.73 12.67 16.55
N PHE A 130 0.14 13.07 17.46
CA PHE A 130 -0.01 12.78 18.89
C PHE A 130 -0.23 14.08 19.67
N LYS A 131 -1.06 14.00 20.73
CA LYS A 131 -1.26 15.09 21.68
C LYS A 131 -1.09 14.54 23.08
N VAL A 132 -0.33 15.26 23.91
CA VAL A 132 -0.14 14.93 25.33
C VAL A 132 -0.63 16.11 26.16
N ASP A 133 -1.61 15.90 27.02
CA ASP A 133 -2.22 16.92 27.88
C ASP A 133 -2.64 18.20 27.11
N GLY A 134 -3.04 18.05 25.83
CA GLY A 134 -3.44 19.15 24.96
C GLY A 134 -2.33 19.78 24.14
N GLN A 135 -1.06 19.42 24.34
CA GLN A 135 0.04 19.82 23.48
C GLN A 135 -0.03 19.04 22.16
N GLU A 136 -0.11 19.74 21.06
CA GLU A 136 -0.20 19.18 19.69
C GLU A 136 1.18 19.08 19.01
N PHE A 137 1.21 18.41 17.85
CA PHE A 137 2.39 18.26 16.99
C PHE A 137 3.55 17.52 17.65
N ILE A 138 3.25 16.50 18.42
CA ILE A 138 4.25 15.62 19.01
C ILE A 138 4.55 14.51 17.98
N GLU A 139 5.81 14.40 17.56
CA GLU A 139 6.25 13.37 16.61
C GLU A 139 6.39 12.01 17.29
N ASP A 140 7.04 11.97 18.43
CA ASP A 140 7.24 10.76 19.24
C ASP A 140 6.92 11.05 20.72
N PRO A 141 5.81 10.49 21.24
CA PRO A 141 5.44 10.68 22.62
C PRO A 141 6.14 9.74 23.60
N ILE A 142 6.95 8.77 23.13
CA ILE A 142 7.61 7.78 24.01
C ILE A 142 8.52 8.48 25.04
N GLY A 143 8.35 8.13 26.31
CA GLY A 143 9.13 8.69 27.42
C GLY A 143 8.65 10.08 27.90
N MET A 144 7.66 10.69 27.23
CA MET A 144 7.07 11.93 27.71
C MET A 144 6.20 11.69 28.94
N ASN A 145 6.23 12.66 29.86
CA ASN A 145 5.32 12.67 31.00
C ASN A 145 4.00 13.33 30.62
N GLY A 146 2.90 12.73 31.04
CA GLY A 146 1.55 13.24 30.80
C GLY A 146 0.49 12.39 31.49
N THR A 147 -0.73 12.90 31.51
CA THR A 147 -1.89 12.22 32.09
C THR A 147 -2.84 11.68 31.03
N ARG A 148 -2.81 12.27 29.83
CA ARG A 148 -3.69 11.95 28.72
C ARG A 148 -2.91 11.95 27.41
N LEU A 149 -3.00 10.82 26.68
CA LEU A 149 -2.50 10.67 25.32
C LEU A 149 -3.68 10.60 24.35
N GLU A 150 -3.64 11.40 23.30
CA GLU A 150 -4.53 11.33 22.15
C GLU A 150 -3.72 11.03 20.90
N VAL A 151 -4.18 10.10 20.07
CA VAL A 151 -3.64 9.81 18.76
C VAL A 151 -4.66 10.08 17.67
N GLN A 152 -4.24 10.71 16.59
CA GLN A 152 -5.04 10.85 15.38
C GLN A 152 -4.50 9.88 14.34
N THR A 153 -5.40 9.14 13.67
CA THR A 153 -5.05 8.08 12.73
C THR A 153 -5.76 8.24 11.41
N HIS A 154 -5.06 7.93 10.33
CA HIS A 154 -5.64 7.69 9.01
C HIS A 154 -5.83 6.19 8.82
N ILE A 155 -7.07 5.75 8.71
CA ILE A 155 -7.44 4.33 8.60
C ILE A 155 -7.90 4.05 7.19
N ILE A 156 -7.27 3.08 6.54
CA ILE A 156 -7.61 2.62 5.20
C ILE A 156 -8.18 1.22 5.31
N SER A 157 -9.39 1.05 4.80
CA SER A 157 -10.09 -0.23 4.76
C SER A 157 -10.36 -0.65 3.32
N ILE A 158 -10.38 -1.95 3.06
CA ILE A 158 -10.63 -2.53 1.74
C ILE A 158 -11.81 -3.48 1.79
N GLN A 159 -12.54 -3.57 0.69
CA GLN A 159 -13.64 -4.53 0.55
C GLN A 159 -13.12 -5.98 0.66
N LYS A 160 -13.67 -6.75 1.61
CA LYS A 160 -13.23 -8.13 1.93
C LYS A 160 -13.21 -9.06 0.72
N SER A 161 -14.22 -8.94 -0.18
CA SER A 161 -14.30 -9.76 -1.38
C SER A 161 -13.11 -9.53 -2.33
N GLN A 162 -12.66 -8.28 -2.48
CA GLN A 162 -11.53 -7.95 -3.36
C GLN A 162 -10.21 -8.44 -2.76
N LEU A 163 -10.03 -8.27 -1.46
CA LEU A 163 -8.87 -8.79 -0.74
C LEU A 163 -8.81 -10.32 -0.79
N SER A 164 -9.97 -10.99 -0.63
CA SER A 164 -10.07 -12.44 -0.76
C SER A 164 -9.71 -12.95 -2.16
N ASN A 165 -10.19 -12.26 -3.21
CA ASN A 165 -9.85 -12.60 -4.60
C ASN A 165 -8.36 -12.45 -4.87
N LEU A 166 -7.72 -11.37 -4.36
CA LEU A 166 -6.28 -11.16 -4.47
C LEU A 166 -5.50 -12.27 -3.77
N ARG A 167 -5.81 -12.54 -2.50
CA ARG A 167 -5.18 -13.62 -1.73
C ARG A 167 -5.32 -14.98 -2.45
N LYS A 168 -6.50 -15.27 -3.00
CA LYS A 168 -6.76 -16.50 -3.74
C LYS A 168 -5.92 -16.61 -5.02
N ALA A 169 -5.81 -15.56 -5.80
CA ALA A 169 -4.99 -15.55 -7.02
C ALA A 169 -3.50 -15.74 -6.70
N VAL A 170 -2.99 -15.06 -5.66
CA VAL A 170 -1.59 -15.18 -5.22
C VAL A 170 -1.29 -16.56 -4.67
N ASN A 171 -2.19 -17.14 -3.87
CA ASN A 171 -2.03 -18.50 -3.34
C ASN A 171 -2.02 -19.55 -4.47
N LEU A 172 -2.87 -19.39 -5.49
CA LEU A 172 -2.85 -20.25 -6.68
C LEU A 172 -1.58 -20.11 -7.51
N ALA A 173 -0.89 -18.97 -7.44
CA ALA A 173 0.41 -18.78 -8.07
C ALA A 173 1.56 -19.51 -7.33
N GLY A 174 1.31 -20.05 -6.13
CA GLY A 174 2.22 -20.90 -5.36
C GLY A 174 2.95 -20.21 -4.21
N VAL A 175 2.51 -19.02 -3.80
CA VAL A 175 3.06 -18.28 -2.64
C VAL A 175 1.94 -17.82 -1.71
N GLN A 176 2.25 -17.66 -0.43
CA GLN A 176 1.30 -17.19 0.59
C GLN A 176 1.44 -15.68 0.80
N VAL A 177 0.30 -15.00 0.86
CA VAL A 177 0.26 -13.56 1.17
C VAL A 177 0.55 -13.37 2.66
N ASP A 178 1.65 -12.70 2.95
CA ASP A 178 2.04 -12.31 4.30
C ASP A 178 1.41 -10.99 4.70
N ASN A 179 1.49 -9.99 3.81
CA ASN A 179 0.89 -8.69 4.02
C ASN A 179 0.38 -8.10 2.71
N VAL A 180 -0.57 -7.17 2.81
CA VAL A 180 -1.11 -6.41 1.68
C VAL A 180 -0.94 -4.93 1.95
N VAL A 181 -0.45 -4.20 0.94
CA VAL A 181 -0.15 -2.77 1.03
C VAL A 181 -0.89 -2.00 -0.06
N LEU A 182 -1.39 -0.81 0.25
CA LEU A 182 -1.96 0.09 -0.76
C LEU A 182 -0.86 0.54 -1.74
N SER A 183 -1.07 0.36 -3.06
CA SER A 183 -0.05 0.68 -4.09
C SER A 183 0.47 2.11 -3.98
N GLY A 184 -0.41 3.11 -3.89
CA GLY A 184 0.02 4.50 -3.76
C GLY A 184 0.84 4.78 -2.48
N TYR A 185 0.55 4.07 -1.38
CA TYR A 185 1.35 4.18 -0.16
C TYR A 185 2.72 3.51 -0.32
N ALA A 186 2.78 2.34 -0.95
CA ALA A 186 4.05 1.68 -1.26
C ALA A 186 4.94 2.55 -2.17
N SER A 187 4.35 3.13 -3.22
CA SER A 187 5.04 4.07 -4.12
C SER A 187 5.59 5.29 -3.37
N ALA A 188 4.80 5.85 -2.43
CA ALA A 188 5.23 6.99 -1.62
C ALA A 188 6.39 6.65 -0.67
N ILE A 189 6.40 5.44 -0.09
CA ILE A 189 7.51 5.00 0.75
C ILE A 189 8.79 4.87 -0.08
N ALA A 190 8.69 4.34 -1.30
CA ALA A 190 9.84 4.06 -2.14
C ALA A 190 10.45 5.29 -2.83
N THR A 191 9.65 6.33 -3.09
CA THR A 191 10.07 7.44 -3.96
C THR A 191 10.22 8.78 -3.25
N LEU A 192 9.41 9.04 -2.21
CA LEU A 192 9.42 10.32 -1.52
C LEU A 192 10.54 10.40 -0.48
N THR A 193 11.25 11.51 -0.48
CA THR A 193 12.24 11.84 0.56
C THR A 193 11.56 12.20 1.89
N LYS A 194 12.33 12.20 2.96
CA LYS A 194 11.83 12.61 4.29
C LYS A 194 11.38 14.08 4.27
N ASP A 195 12.15 14.95 3.64
CA ASP A 195 11.85 16.39 3.58
C ASP A 195 10.55 16.67 2.81
N GLU A 196 10.32 15.98 1.69
CA GLU A 196 9.07 16.09 0.94
C GLU A 196 7.86 15.65 1.79
N LYS A 197 7.98 14.54 2.52
CA LYS A 197 6.93 14.05 3.42
C LYS A 197 6.67 15.01 4.57
N GLU A 198 7.70 15.66 5.11
CA GLU A 198 7.61 16.64 6.18
C GLU A 198 6.90 17.91 5.72
N LEU A 199 7.39 18.51 4.63
CA LEU A 199 6.87 19.78 4.09
C LEU A 199 5.46 19.66 3.50
N GLY A 200 5.08 18.48 3.08
CA GLY A 200 3.81 18.21 2.44
C GLY A 200 3.93 17.98 0.94
N VAL A 201 3.46 16.83 0.50
CA VAL A 201 3.56 16.38 -0.89
C VAL A 201 2.34 15.54 -1.29
N ALA A 202 1.86 15.73 -2.51
CA ALA A 202 0.91 14.85 -3.17
C ALA A 202 1.67 13.99 -4.19
N LEU A 203 1.62 12.67 -4.00
CA LEU A 203 2.13 11.70 -4.97
C LEU A 203 0.98 11.17 -5.81
N ILE A 204 1.16 11.16 -7.12
CA ILE A 204 0.25 10.54 -8.09
C ILE A 204 0.97 9.35 -8.72
N ASP A 205 0.48 8.15 -8.42
CA ASP A 205 0.93 6.89 -8.99
C ASP A 205 0.01 6.53 -10.17
N MET A 206 0.48 6.79 -11.39
CA MET A 206 -0.28 6.59 -12.62
C MET A 206 0.04 5.21 -13.22
N GLY A 207 -0.86 4.26 -13.01
CA GLY A 207 -0.81 2.94 -13.64
C GLY A 207 -1.46 2.91 -15.03
N GLY A 208 -1.62 1.70 -15.59
CA GLY A 208 -2.22 1.50 -16.91
C GLY A 208 -3.70 1.91 -16.98
N GLU A 209 -4.51 1.50 -16.02
CA GLU A 209 -5.96 1.77 -16.00
C GLU A 209 -6.42 2.53 -14.74
N THR A 210 -5.50 2.89 -13.85
CA THR A 210 -5.81 3.45 -12.53
C THR A 210 -4.74 4.46 -12.12
N CYS A 211 -5.16 5.52 -11.42
CA CYS A 211 -4.26 6.40 -10.69
C CYS A 211 -4.57 6.33 -9.21
N ASN A 212 -3.56 6.16 -8.40
CA ASN A 212 -3.64 6.30 -6.94
C ASN A 212 -3.02 7.64 -6.56
N MET A 213 -3.66 8.38 -5.68
CA MET A 213 -3.14 9.62 -5.12
C MET A 213 -3.01 9.46 -3.61
N VAL A 214 -1.88 9.86 -3.08
CA VAL A 214 -1.64 9.93 -1.63
C VAL A 214 -1.04 11.28 -1.28
N VAL A 215 -1.43 11.81 -0.12
CA VAL A 215 -0.91 13.08 0.40
C VAL A 215 -0.23 12.83 1.72
N HIS A 216 1.03 13.24 1.82
CA HIS A 216 1.80 13.24 3.05
C HIS A 216 1.98 14.67 3.57
N ALA A 217 1.97 14.84 4.86
CA ALA A 217 2.35 16.07 5.56
C ALA A 217 2.77 15.72 7.00
N GLY A 218 3.85 16.33 7.51
CA GLY A 218 4.42 16.00 8.81
C GLY A 218 4.84 14.53 8.89
N ASN A 219 5.54 14.06 7.87
CA ASN A 219 6.03 12.67 7.71
C ASN A 219 4.96 11.56 7.71
N SER A 220 3.68 11.90 7.66
CA SER A 220 2.59 10.94 7.78
C SER A 220 1.60 11.04 6.64
N LEU A 221 0.99 9.90 6.28
CA LEU A 221 -0.09 9.84 5.32
C LEU A 221 -1.36 10.50 5.89
N ARG A 222 -1.88 11.50 5.19
CA ARG A 222 -3.06 12.29 5.58
C ARG A 222 -4.30 11.98 4.77
N TYR A 223 -4.10 11.59 3.52
CA TYR A 223 -5.18 11.37 2.57
C TYR A 223 -4.77 10.38 1.50
N ASN A 224 -5.70 9.55 1.06
CA ASN A 224 -5.56 8.74 -0.13
C ASN A 224 -6.82 8.82 -1.00
N SER A 225 -6.64 8.72 -2.28
CA SER A 225 -7.73 8.71 -3.27
C SER A 225 -7.37 7.83 -4.45
N TYR A 226 -8.36 7.61 -5.30
CA TYR A 226 -8.25 6.74 -6.45
C TYR A 226 -9.06 7.30 -7.62
N LEU A 227 -8.51 7.20 -8.83
CA LEU A 227 -9.15 7.58 -10.08
C LEU A 227 -9.15 6.40 -11.06
N HIS A 228 -10.27 6.21 -11.77
CA HIS A 228 -10.42 5.22 -12.83
C HIS A 228 -9.83 5.67 -14.17
N VAL A 229 -8.68 6.31 -14.14
CA VAL A 229 -7.96 6.85 -15.29
C VAL A 229 -6.52 6.40 -15.18
N GLY A 230 -5.92 5.96 -16.27
CA GLY A 230 -4.53 5.58 -16.33
C GLY A 230 -3.94 5.86 -17.71
N SER A 231 -2.69 5.47 -17.95
CA SER A 231 -1.96 5.70 -19.20
C SER A 231 -2.68 5.10 -20.42
N ALA A 232 -3.39 3.97 -20.28
CA ALA A 232 -4.16 3.37 -21.36
C ALA A 232 -5.25 4.31 -21.91
N ASN A 233 -5.78 5.22 -21.08
CA ASN A 233 -6.76 6.21 -21.56
C ASN A 233 -6.13 7.22 -22.54
N ILE A 234 -4.85 7.54 -22.34
CA ILE A 234 -4.08 8.43 -23.24
C ILE A 234 -3.89 7.71 -24.59
N THR A 235 -3.44 6.45 -24.56
CA THR A 235 -3.28 5.63 -25.78
C THR A 235 -4.59 5.50 -26.56
N ILE A 236 -5.72 5.26 -25.86
CA ILE A 236 -7.05 5.19 -26.49
C ILE A 236 -7.43 6.54 -27.12
N ALA A 237 -7.21 7.66 -26.42
CA ALA A 237 -7.51 8.98 -26.96
C ALA A 237 -6.68 9.30 -28.22
N LEU A 238 -5.39 8.97 -28.21
CA LEU A 238 -4.51 9.10 -29.38
C LEU A 238 -4.97 8.22 -30.54
N SER A 239 -5.29 6.96 -30.27
CA SER A 239 -5.81 6.02 -31.28
C SER A 239 -7.06 6.58 -31.97
N MET A 240 -8.00 7.12 -31.20
CA MET A 240 -9.22 7.73 -31.71
C MET A 240 -8.93 9.01 -32.50
N ALA A 241 -8.12 9.91 -31.96
CA ALA A 241 -7.83 11.20 -32.58
C ALA A 241 -7.05 11.06 -33.91
N LEU A 242 -6.12 10.10 -33.97
CA LEU A 242 -5.26 9.84 -35.12
C LEU A 242 -5.80 8.75 -36.06
N HIS A 243 -6.97 8.17 -35.77
CA HIS A 243 -7.55 7.04 -36.49
C HIS A 243 -6.54 5.90 -36.73
N THR A 244 -5.73 5.58 -35.69
CA THR A 244 -4.67 4.56 -35.77
C THR A 244 -4.97 3.39 -34.82
N PRO A 245 -4.49 2.16 -35.10
CA PRO A 245 -4.65 1.03 -34.20
C PRO A 245 -3.95 1.29 -32.83
N LEU A 246 -4.52 0.75 -31.74
CA LEU A 246 -3.99 0.92 -30.37
C LEU A 246 -2.50 0.62 -30.24
N PRO A 247 -1.93 -0.49 -30.80
CA PRO A 247 -0.51 -0.75 -30.70
C PRO A 247 0.38 0.35 -31.32
N LYS A 248 -0.14 1.00 -32.38
CA LYS A 248 0.58 2.09 -33.05
C LYS A 248 0.46 3.42 -32.29
N ALA A 249 -0.60 3.59 -31.52
CA ALA A 249 -0.81 4.77 -30.68
C ALA A 249 0.01 4.68 -29.37
N GLU A 250 0.52 3.52 -29.04
CA GLU A 250 1.34 3.26 -27.85
C GLU A 250 2.83 3.49 -28.10
N GLU A 251 3.30 3.42 -29.38
CA GLU A 251 4.65 3.76 -29.83
C GLU A 251 4.89 5.30 -29.76
#